data_40fcff02be0f86cd2b5413db9fdb2fec
#
_entry.id   40fcff02be0f86cd2b5413db9fdb2fec
#
_cell.length_a   1.000
_cell.length_b   1.000
_cell.length_c   1.000
_cell.angle_alpha   90.00
_cell.angle_beta   90.00
_cell.angle_gamma   90.00
#
_symmetry.space_group_name_H-M   'P 1'
#
loop_
_entity.id
_entity.type
_entity.pdbx_description
1 polymer ?
#
loop_
_entity_poly.entity_id
_entity_poly.type
_entity_poly.pdbx_seq_one_letter_code
_entity_poly.pdbx_strand_id
1 'polypeptide(L)'
;MESKKSQPTQTFYSDKLKRAMHLLIFKRGKLPGTREWELKEKIGKNFEQVLEQLNQLLTELDLEIKKVSDLPPGEATTTSENRPAEDARYLITLKGTLGLKEAKLIGWRIDNLAGLGAAIAYLVSKQGKAPRVEIEKLLAIKFGHWKALTLVDIFLRSGYLEEDDAGVLALGWRTRSEVDLRTLMTKLAEVKS
;
A
#
# COMPACT_ATOMS: atom_id res chain seq x y z
N MET A 1 5.32 -39.64 -36.69
CA MET A 1 6.18 -38.88 -35.75
C MET A 1 6.05 -37.41 -36.05
N GLU A 2 5.04 -36.76 -35.49
CA GLU A 2 4.84 -35.31 -35.66
C GLU A 2 5.50 -34.58 -34.52
N SER A 3 6.51 -33.80 -34.84
CA SER A 3 7.30 -32.97 -33.96
C SER A 3 6.46 -31.75 -33.56
N LYS A 4 5.94 -31.70 -32.34
CA LYS A 4 5.33 -30.52 -31.75
C LYS A 4 6.36 -29.38 -31.64
N LYS A 5 6.35 -28.48 -32.61
CA LYS A 5 7.01 -27.17 -32.49
C LYS A 5 6.30 -26.39 -31.41
N SER A 6 6.83 -26.41 -30.21
CA SER A 6 6.42 -25.51 -29.12
C SER A 6 6.72 -24.09 -29.54
N GLN A 7 5.69 -23.23 -29.53
CA GLN A 7 5.76 -21.83 -29.95
C GLN A 7 6.70 -21.04 -28.99
N PRO A 8 7.74 -20.39 -29.51
CA PRO A 8 8.72 -19.66 -28.66
C PRO A 8 8.13 -18.46 -27.93
N THR A 9 6.97 -17.97 -28.35
CA THR A 9 6.30 -16.82 -27.77
C THR A 9 5.74 -17.09 -26.36
N GLN A 10 5.17 -18.28 -26.14
CA GLN A 10 4.53 -18.63 -24.86
C GLN A 10 5.55 -18.84 -23.73
N THR A 11 6.70 -19.42 -24.04
CA THR A 11 7.76 -19.64 -23.05
C THR A 11 8.41 -18.33 -22.62
N PHE A 12 8.61 -17.40 -23.55
CA PHE A 12 9.22 -16.10 -23.26
C PHE A 12 8.34 -15.21 -22.38
N TYR A 13 7.02 -15.22 -22.58
CA TYR A 13 6.07 -14.52 -21.71
C TYR A 13 6.00 -15.15 -20.33
N SER A 14 6.03 -16.48 -20.21
CA SER A 14 6.06 -17.19 -18.93
C SER A 14 7.26 -16.77 -18.06
N ASP A 15 8.45 -16.62 -18.66
CA ASP A 15 9.65 -16.21 -17.93
C ASP A 15 9.59 -14.75 -17.48
N LYS A 16 9.00 -13.86 -18.29
CA LYS A 16 8.78 -12.46 -17.90
C LYS A 16 7.77 -12.33 -16.76
N LEU A 17 6.69 -13.10 -16.77
CA LEU A 17 5.69 -13.16 -15.71
C LEU A 17 6.30 -13.62 -14.38
N LYS A 18 7.09 -14.71 -14.40
CA LYS A 18 7.82 -15.20 -13.22
C LYS A 18 8.79 -14.15 -12.68
N ARG A 19 9.54 -13.49 -13.57
CA ARG A 19 10.48 -12.43 -13.20
C ARG A 19 9.76 -11.24 -12.57
N ALA A 20 8.62 -10.81 -13.14
CA ALA A 20 7.80 -9.75 -12.59
C ALA A 20 7.32 -10.10 -11.17
N MET A 21 6.79 -11.32 -11.00
CA MET A 21 6.33 -11.81 -9.69
C MET A 21 7.47 -11.81 -8.65
N HIS A 22 8.65 -12.32 -9.03
CA HIS A 22 9.81 -12.33 -8.15
C HIS A 22 10.28 -10.93 -7.75
N LEU A 23 10.26 -9.97 -8.69
CA LEU A 23 10.60 -8.58 -8.40
C LEU A 23 9.62 -7.94 -7.42
N LEU A 24 8.33 -8.23 -7.55
CA LEU A 24 7.30 -7.66 -6.69
C LEU A 24 7.30 -8.25 -5.28
N ILE A 25 7.60 -9.55 -5.12
CA ILE A 25 7.56 -10.24 -3.81
C ILE A 25 8.90 -10.23 -3.09
N PHE A 26 10.01 -10.56 -3.80
CA PHE A 26 11.31 -10.85 -3.16
C PHE A 26 12.28 -9.67 -3.20
N LYS A 27 11.77 -8.45 -3.25
CA LYS A 27 12.64 -7.28 -3.29
C LYS A 27 13.43 -7.11 -1.97
N ARG A 28 14.71 -6.77 -2.11
CA ARG A 28 15.58 -6.36 -1.02
C ARG A 28 15.45 -4.85 -0.79
N GLY A 29 14.79 -4.44 0.27
CA GLY A 29 14.65 -3.02 0.61
C GLY A 29 13.71 -2.81 1.79
N LYS A 30 13.73 -1.59 2.38
CA LYS A 30 12.86 -1.24 3.50
C LYS A 30 11.38 -1.16 3.08
N LEU A 31 11.12 -0.75 1.84
CA LEU A 31 9.76 -0.65 1.30
C LEU A 31 9.49 -1.81 0.35
N PRO A 32 8.30 -2.44 0.43
CA PRO A 32 7.91 -3.52 -0.46
C PRO A 32 7.65 -3.01 -1.89
N GLY A 33 7.51 -3.96 -2.80
CA GLY A 33 7.23 -3.69 -4.21
C GLY A 33 8.44 -3.20 -4.99
N THR A 34 8.23 -2.81 -6.24
CA THR A 34 9.28 -2.50 -7.21
C THR A 34 8.99 -1.18 -7.89
N ARG A 35 10.01 -0.36 -8.09
CA ARG A 35 9.88 0.90 -8.80
C ARG A 35 9.68 0.67 -10.30
N GLU A 36 9.00 1.60 -10.95
CA GLU A 36 8.70 1.53 -12.39
C GLU A 36 9.96 1.39 -13.25
N TRP A 37 11.01 2.14 -12.96
CA TRP A 37 12.27 2.07 -13.71
C TRP A 37 12.94 0.69 -13.60
N GLU A 38 12.87 0.02 -12.43
CA GLU A 38 13.41 -1.33 -12.25
C GLU A 38 12.64 -2.37 -13.07
N LEU A 39 11.31 -2.22 -13.17
CA LEU A 39 10.48 -3.07 -14.02
C LEU A 39 10.82 -2.87 -15.51
N LYS A 40 11.02 -1.61 -15.92
CA LYS A 40 11.46 -1.30 -17.29
C LYS A 40 12.84 -1.91 -17.60
N GLU A 41 13.78 -1.82 -16.67
CA GLU A 41 15.12 -2.38 -16.84
C GLU A 41 15.13 -3.93 -16.90
N LYS A 42 14.40 -4.59 -15.97
CA LYS A 42 14.46 -6.05 -15.80
C LYS A 42 13.50 -6.84 -16.69
N ILE A 43 12.38 -6.27 -17.08
CA ILE A 43 11.33 -6.91 -17.90
C ILE A 43 11.34 -6.37 -19.33
N GLY A 44 11.69 -5.09 -19.49
CA GLY A 44 11.72 -4.39 -20.78
C GLY A 44 10.54 -3.43 -20.96
N LYS A 45 10.48 -2.81 -22.15
CA LYS A 45 9.49 -1.76 -22.47
C LYS A 45 8.03 -2.21 -22.32
N ASN A 46 7.74 -3.51 -22.49
CA ASN A 46 6.38 -4.08 -22.41
C ASN A 46 6.02 -4.54 -21.00
N PHE A 47 6.66 -3.99 -19.96
CA PHE A 47 6.42 -4.40 -18.57
C PHE A 47 4.96 -4.21 -18.14
N GLU A 48 4.26 -3.18 -18.61
CA GLU A 48 2.85 -2.93 -18.28
C GLU A 48 1.94 -4.07 -18.74
N GLN A 49 2.12 -4.57 -19.97
CA GLN A 49 1.38 -5.73 -20.47
C GLN A 49 1.66 -7.00 -19.67
N VAL A 50 2.92 -7.18 -19.24
CA VAL A 50 3.30 -8.31 -18.38
C VAL A 50 2.65 -8.17 -17.01
N LEU A 51 2.60 -6.97 -16.43
CA LEU A 51 1.92 -6.72 -15.15
C LEU A 51 0.41 -6.92 -15.26
N GLU A 52 -0.23 -6.53 -16.34
CA GLU A 52 -1.65 -6.76 -16.58
C GLU A 52 -1.99 -8.25 -16.63
N GLN A 53 -1.21 -9.05 -17.39
CA GLN A 53 -1.37 -10.50 -17.39
C GLN A 53 -1.12 -11.13 -16.01
N LEU A 54 -0.10 -10.67 -15.30
CA LEU A 54 0.17 -11.11 -13.95
C LEU A 54 -0.99 -10.76 -13.00
N ASN A 55 -1.56 -9.57 -13.14
CA ASN A 55 -2.70 -9.13 -12.35
C ASN A 55 -3.95 -9.99 -12.57
N GLN A 56 -4.19 -10.45 -13.80
CA GLN A 56 -5.27 -11.40 -14.10
C GLN A 56 -5.08 -12.72 -13.34
N LEU A 57 -3.85 -13.27 -13.33
CA LEU A 57 -3.55 -14.49 -12.59
C LEU A 57 -3.68 -14.30 -11.07
N LEU A 58 -3.24 -13.15 -10.55
CA LEU A 58 -3.32 -12.81 -9.13
C LEU A 58 -4.76 -12.63 -8.66
N THR A 59 -5.67 -12.21 -9.55
CA THR A 59 -7.09 -12.06 -9.25
C THR A 59 -7.75 -13.37 -8.80
N GLU A 60 -7.29 -14.52 -9.29
CA GLU A 60 -7.78 -15.84 -8.83
C GLU A 60 -7.42 -16.14 -7.36
N LEU A 61 -6.45 -15.42 -6.81
CA LEU A 61 -5.99 -15.52 -5.42
C LEU A 61 -6.45 -14.33 -4.56
N ASP A 62 -7.42 -13.54 -5.01
CA ASP A 62 -7.86 -12.31 -4.37
C ASP A 62 -6.72 -11.29 -4.15
N LEU A 63 -5.73 -11.29 -5.05
CA LEU A 63 -4.63 -10.35 -5.07
C LEU A 63 -4.73 -9.41 -6.28
N GLU A 64 -4.18 -8.21 -6.13
CA GLU A 64 -4.07 -7.23 -7.22
C GLU A 64 -2.74 -6.48 -7.17
N ILE A 65 -2.29 -5.98 -8.34
CA ILE A 65 -1.14 -5.10 -8.45
C ILE A 65 -1.63 -3.65 -8.41
N LYS A 66 -1.17 -2.89 -7.42
CA LYS A 66 -1.44 -1.45 -7.32
C LYS A 66 -0.21 -0.63 -7.66
N LYS A 67 -0.45 0.46 -8.42
CA LYS A 67 0.53 1.52 -8.65
C LYS A 67 0.35 2.58 -7.57
N VAL A 68 1.37 2.84 -6.76
CA VAL A 68 1.35 3.82 -5.66
C VAL A 68 2.44 4.85 -5.92
N SER A 69 2.10 6.13 -5.78
CA SER A 69 3.08 7.21 -5.82
C SER A 69 3.81 7.29 -4.48
N ASP A 70 5.13 7.46 -4.50
CA ASP A 70 5.94 7.65 -3.29
C ASP A 70 5.75 9.06 -2.70
N LEU A 71 5.02 9.95 -3.39
CA LEU A 71 4.76 11.32 -2.92
C LEU A 71 3.60 11.36 -1.91
N PRO A 72 3.75 12.11 -0.80
CA PRO A 72 2.65 12.36 0.14
C PRO A 72 1.48 13.07 -0.55
N PRO A 73 0.23 12.79 -0.13
CA PRO A 73 -0.93 13.54 -0.61
C PRO A 73 -0.78 15.03 -0.25
N GLY A 74 -0.80 15.90 -1.24
CA GLY A 74 -0.65 17.35 -1.07
C GLY A 74 0.61 17.96 -1.68
N GLU A 75 1.67 17.20 -1.93
CA GLU A 75 2.85 17.67 -2.65
C GLU A 75 2.77 17.50 -4.19
N ALA A 76 1.73 16.82 -4.67
CA ALA A 76 1.52 16.56 -6.10
C ALA A 76 1.19 17.81 -6.94
N THR A 77 0.94 18.96 -6.32
CA THR A 77 0.38 20.13 -7.02
C THR A 77 1.30 21.35 -7.17
N THR A 78 2.49 21.37 -6.58
CA THR A 78 3.25 22.65 -6.60
C THR A 78 4.65 22.66 -7.19
N THR A 79 5.27 21.53 -7.54
CA THR A 79 6.65 21.63 -8.08
C THR A 79 7.12 20.46 -8.95
N SER A 80 6.30 19.88 -9.81
CA SER A 80 6.85 18.76 -10.60
C SER A 80 6.44 18.67 -12.06
N GLU A 81 6.52 19.78 -12.80
CA GLU A 81 6.66 19.67 -14.28
C GLU A 81 7.98 19.01 -14.70
N ASN A 82 8.94 18.79 -13.77
CA ASN A 82 10.28 18.25 -14.06
C ASN A 82 10.73 17.07 -13.20
N ARG A 83 9.85 16.41 -12.41
CA ARG A 83 10.20 15.10 -11.83
C ARG A 83 9.56 14.02 -12.66
N PRO A 84 10.37 13.08 -13.21
CA PRO A 84 9.84 12.01 -14.05
C PRO A 84 8.85 11.16 -13.24
N ALA A 85 7.82 10.64 -13.94
CA ALA A 85 6.87 9.65 -13.43
C ALA A 85 7.55 8.34 -12.92
N GLU A 86 8.86 8.36 -12.77
CA GLU A 86 9.75 7.26 -12.41
C GLU A 86 9.68 6.87 -10.92
N ASP A 87 9.02 7.65 -10.06
CA ASP A 87 8.90 7.35 -8.62
C ASP A 87 7.65 6.53 -8.26
N ALA A 88 6.90 6.07 -9.26
CA ALA A 88 5.80 5.16 -9.00
C ALA A 88 6.31 3.78 -8.62
N ARG A 89 5.70 3.20 -7.58
CA ARG A 89 5.98 1.87 -7.07
C ARG A 89 4.81 0.94 -7.32
N TYR A 90 5.10 -0.27 -7.76
CA TYR A 90 4.12 -1.33 -7.95
C TYR A 90 4.18 -2.30 -6.79
N LEU A 91 3.02 -2.59 -6.19
CA LEU A 91 2.85 -3.41 -4.99
C LEU A 91 1.79 -4.49 -5.26
N ILE A 92 1.96 -5.66 -4.65
CA ILE A 92 0.89 -6.66 -4.58
C ILE A 92 0.10 -6.40 -3.30
N THR A 93 -1.21 -6.25 -3.43
CA THR A 93 -2.15 -6.03 -2.31
C THR A 93 -3.31 -7.00 -2.41
N LEU A 94 -4.09 -7.13 -1.35
CA LEU A 94 -5.36 -7.84 -1.40
C LEU A 94 -6.37 -7.07 -2.26
N LYS A 95 -7.11 -7.80 -3.08
CA LYS A 95 -8.22 -7.27 -3.85
C LYS A 95 -9.48 -7.26 -2.97
N GLY A 96 -10.13 -6.10 -2.89
CA GLY A 96 -11.32 -5.96 -2.08
C GLY A 96 -11.06 -5.67 -0.59
N THR A 97 -12.01 -6.04 0.25
CA THR A 97 -11.98 -5.77 1.70
C THR A 97 -11.90 -7.05 2.50
N LEU A 98 -11.00 -7.09 3.48
CA LEU A 98 -10.95 -8.18 4.46
C LEU A 98 -12.15 -8.11 5.41
N GLY A 99 -12.84 -9.24 5.58
CA GLY A 99 -13.82 -9.39 6.65
C GLY A 99 -13.16 -9.43 8.03
N LEU A 100 -13.96 -9.19 9.09
CA LEU A 100 -13.43 -9.21 10.48
C LEU A 100 -12.85 -10.58 10.89
N LYS A 101 -13.35 -11.66 10.31
CA LYS A 101 -12.84 -13.02 10.59
C LYS A 101 -11.45 -13.20 9.98
N GLU A 102 -11.27 -12.79 8.75
CA GLU A 102 -9.99 -12.86 8.04
C GLU A 102 -8.95 -11.92 8.68
N ALA A 103 -9.35 -10.71 9.05
CA ALA A 103 -8.48 -9.77 9.77
C ALA A 103 -7.93 -10.37 11.07
N LYS A 104 -8.77 -11.12 11.83
CA LYS A 104 -8.33 -11.83 13.03
C LYS A 104 -7.35 -12.97 12.73
N LEU A 105 -7.57 -13.73 11.64
CA LEU A 105 -6.67 -14.81 11.23
C LEU A 105 -5.26 -14.32 10.92
N ILE A 106 -5.12 -13.12 10.35
CA ILE A 106 -3.83 -12.50 10.07
C ILE A 106 -3.24 -11.72 11.27
N GLY A 107 -3.84 -11.88 12.46
CA GLY A 107 -3.31 -11.35 13.72
C GLY A 107 -3.76 -9.92 14.08
N TRP A 108 -4.68 -9.30 13.33
CA TRP A 108 -5.20 -8.00 13.68
C TRP A 108 -6.24 -8.09 14.81
N ARG A 109 -6.06 -7.28 15.83
CA ARG A 109 -7.06 -7.08 16.88
C ARG A 109 -8.02 -5.97 16.46
N ILE A 110 -9.31 -6.12 16.79
CA ILE A 110 -10.35 -5.15 16.45
C ILE A 110 -10.04 -3.76 17.04
N ASP A 111 -9.51 -3.72 18.27
CA ASP A 111 -9.12 -2.47 18.92
C ASP A 111 -7.96 -1.77 18.18
N ASN A 112 -6.98 -2.52 17.65
CA ASN A 112 -5.91 -1.96 16.84
C ASN A 112 -6.43 -1.40 15.51
N LEU A 113 -7.35 -2.12 14.83
CA LEU A 113 -7.99 -1.64 13.61
C LEU A 113 -8.82 -0.36 13.86
N ALA A 114 -9.57 -0.32 14.95
CA ALA A 114 -10.33 0.87 15.34
C ALA A 114 -9.39 2.07 15.61
N GLY A 115 -8.27 1.83 16.31
CA GLY A 115 -7.25 2.85 16.55
C GLY A 115 -6.60 3.34 15.27
N LEU A 116 -6.27 2.43 14.35
CA LEU A 116 -5.72 2.78 13.03
C LEU A 116 -6.71 3.62 12.22
N GLY A 117 -7.98 3.19 12.15
CA GLY A 117 -9.03 3.94 11.47
C GLY A 117 -9.19 5.37 12.02
N ALA A 118 -9.17 5.52 13.36
CA ALA A 118 -9.24 6.84 14.00
C ALA A 118 -8.01 7.71 13.68
N ALA A 119 -6.81 7.14 13.70
CA ALA A 119 -5.57 7.86 13.37
C ALA A 119 -5.56 8.31 11.91
N ILE A 120 -5.93 7.43 10.97
CA ILE A 120 -6.04 7.77 9.54
C ILE A 120 -7.07 8.88 9.31
N ALA A 121 -8.26 8.74 9.91
CA ALA A 121 -9.32 9.74 9.78
C ALA A 121 -8.88 11.12 10.30
N TYR A 122 -8.19 11.14 11.43
CA TYR A 122 -7.64 12.37 11.98
C TYR A 122 -6.60 13.00 11.06
N LEU A 123 -5.65 12.21 10.54
CA LEU A 123 -4.66 12.70 9.58
C LEU A 123 -5.33 13.25 8.31
N VAL A 124 -6.32 12.55 7.75
CA VAL A 124 -7.05 13.03 6.58
C VAL A 124 -7.75 14.36 6.88
N SER A 125 -8.35 14.52 8.06
CA SER A 125 -8.97 15.80 8.48
C SER A 125 -7.98 16.95 8.63
N LYS A 126 -6.69 16.63 8.85
CA LYS A 126 -5.57 17.57 8.97
C LYS A 126 -4.73 17.66 7.68
N GLN A 127 -5.34 17.40 6.53
CA GLN A 127 -4.67 17.45 5.22
C GLN A 127 -3.49 16.46 5.08
N GLY A 128 -3.56 15.34 5.78
CA GLY A 128 -2.61 14.22 5.68
C GLY A 128 -1.43 14.24 6.64
N LYS A 129 -1.27 15.30 7.46
CA LYS A 129 -0.16 15.44 8.41
C LYS A 129 -0.63 15.97 9.77
N ALA A 130 -0.07 15.45 10.86
CA ALA A 130 -0.30 15.97 12.21
C ALA A 130 0.86 15.62 13.14
N PRO A 131 1.13 16.44 14.20
CA PRO A 131 2.10 16.09 15.20
C PRO A 131 1.76 14.76 15.89
N ARG A 132 2.77 13.93 16.15
CA ARG A 132 2.63 12.62 16.83
C ARG A 132 1.82 12.74 18.12
N VAL A 133 2.10 13.77 18.92
CA VAL A 133 1.45 14.01 20.21
C VAL A 133 -0.08 14.19 20.07
N GLU A 134 -0.57 14.75 18.96
CA GLU A 134 -2.01 14.91 18.73
C GLU A 134 -2.69 13.55 18.47
N ILE A 135 -2.06 12.67 17.70
CA ILE A 135 -2.55 11.31 17.44
C ILE A 135 -2.54 10.48 18.74
N GLU A 136 -1.46 10.56 19.50
CA GLU A 136 -1.35 9.88 20.81
C GLU A 136 -2.44 10.33 21.77
N LYS A 137 -2.70 11.64 21.89
CA LYS A 137 -3.80 12.19 22.70
C LYS A 137 -5.16 11.70 22.22
N LEU A 138 -5.42 11.71 20.92
CA LEU A 138 -6.67 11.21 20.33
C LEU A 138 -6.90 9.75 20.73
N LEU A 139 -5.91 8.89 20.55
CA LEU A 139 -6.00 7.47 20.88
C LEU A 139 -6.10 7.23 22.38
N ALA A 140 -5.42 8.05 23.20
CA ALA A 140 -5.42 7.94 24.66
C ALA A 140 -6.81 8.13 25.27
N ILE A 141 -7.67 8.93 24.67
CA ILE A 141 -9.07 9.14 25.12
C ILE A 141 -9.82 7.79 25.21
N LYS A 142 -9.60 6.89 24.23
CA LYS A 142 -10.30 5.61 24.19
C LYS A 142 -9.52 4.43 24.77
N PHE A 143 -8.21 4.42 24.54
CA PHE A 143 -7.38 3.24 24.82
C PHE A 143 -6.47 3.41 26.06
N GLY A 144 -6.39 4.62 26.60
CA GLY A 144 -5.43 4.97 27.65
C GLY A 144 -4.04 5.28 27.09
N HIS A 145 -3.25 6.03 27.89
CA HIS A 145 -1.98 6.61 27.44
C HIS A 145 -0.97 5.58 26.93
N TRP A 146 -0.67 4.56 27.72
CA TRP A 146 0.32 3.53 27.36
C TRP A 146 -0.04 2.76 26.09
N LYS A 147 -1.31 2.42 25.95
CA LYS A 147 -1.76 1.72 24.76
C LYS A 147 -1.75 2.61 23.52
N ALA A 148 -2.04 3.90 23.66
CA ALA A 148 -1.97 4.85 22.56
C ALA A 148 -0.55 4.94 21.98
N LEU A 149 0.48 5.05 22.82
CA LEU A 149 1.88 5.03 22.39
C LEU A 149 2.22 3.74 21.64
N THR A 150 1.85 2.59 22.22
CA THR A 150 2.09 1.29 21.59
C THR A 150 1.41 1.16 20.23
N LEU A 151 0.17 1.69 20.08
CA LEU A 151 -0.56 1.65 18.83
C LEU A 151 0.13 2.48 17.76
N VAL A 152 0.57 3.69 18.07
CA VAL A 152 1.31 4.54 17.12
C VAL A 152 2.58 3.84 16.65
N ASP A 153 3.35 3.22 17.57
CA ASP A 153 4.55 2.47 17.21
C ASP A 153 4.26 1.24 16.34
N ILE A 154 3.13 0.55 16.58
CA ILE A 154 2.69 -0.55 15.72
C ILE A 154 2.39 -0.03 14.31
N PHE A 155 1.67 1.09 14.18
CA PHE A 155 1.28 1.65 12.89
C PHE A 155 2.48 2.14 12.09
N LEU A 156 3.47 2.74 12.75
CA LEU A 156 4.75 3.14 12.16
C LEU A 156 5.53 1.91 11.65
N ARG A 157 5.73 0.90 12.52
CA ARG A 157 6.47 -0.32 12.15
C ARG A 157 5.78 -1.10 11.03
N SER A 158 4.45 -1.06 10.99
CA SER A 158 3.66 -1.73 9.94
C SER A 158 3.60 -0.94 8.64
N GLY A 159 4.08 0.33 8.60
CA GLY A 159 4.06 1.18 7.42
C GLY A 159 2.71 1.82 7.10
N TYR A 160 1.76 1.80 8.04
CA TYR A 160 0.50 2.54 7.88
C TYR A 160 0.65 4.02 8.16
N LEU A 161 1.57 4.38 9.05
CA LEU A 161 1.98 5.75 9.32
C LEU A 161 3.48 5.90 9.00
N GLU A 162 3.89 7.12 8.73
CA GLU A 162 5.27 7.54 8.55
C GLU A 162 5.52 8.73 9.50
N GLU A 163 6.74 8.85 10.04
CA GLU A 163 7.15 9.93 10.93
C GLU A 163 8.37 10.62 10.33
N ASP A 164 8.34 11.93 10.27
CA ASP A 164 9.50 12.74 9.85
C ASP A 164 10.41 13.08 11.04
N ASP A 165 11.55 13.71 10.75
CA ASP A 165 12.54 14.09 11.77
C ASP A 165 12.02 15.13 12.78
N ALA A 166 10.92 15.82 12.45
CA ALA A 166 10.26 16.79 13.32
C ALA A 166 9.17 16.16 14.21
N GLY A 167 8.95 14.84 14.12
CA GLY A 167 7.90 14.15 14.89
C GLY A 167 6.50 14.41 14.34
N VAL A 168 6.38 14.71 13.04
CA VAL A 168 5.10 14.86 12.34
C VAL A 168 4.75 13.54 11.67
N LEU A 169 3.56 13.02 11.98
CA LEU A 169 3.02 11.82 11.37
C LEU A 169 2.31 12.14 10.06
N ALA A 170 2.49 11.27 9.08
CA ALA A 170 1.81 11.28 7.80
C ALA A 170 1.25 9.89 7.46
N LEU A 171 0.41 9.83 6.41
CA LEU A 171 -0.11 8.56 5.90
C LEU A 171 1.02 7.75 5.25
N GLY A 172 1.29 6.58 5.79
CA GLY A 172 2.32 5.69 5.30
C GLY A 172 1.94 4.98 3.98
N TRP A 173 2.91 4.32 3.37
CA TRP A 173 2.74 3.65 2.08
C TRP A 173 1.63 2.58 2.09
N ARG A 174 1.46 1.85 3.22
CA ARG A 174 0.37 0.85 3.32
C ARG A 174 -1.01 1.50 3.34
N THR A 175 -1.16 2.60 4.04
CA THR A 175 -2.43 3.34 4.03
C THR A 175 -2.77 3.79 2.62
N ARG A 176 -1.79 4.29 1.86
CA ARG A 176 -2.00 4.73 0.47
C ARG A 176 -2.32 3.57 -0.49
N SER A 177 -1.82 2.37 -0.22
CA SER A 177 -2.03 1.20 -1.08
C SER A 177 -3.22 0.33 -0.69
N GLU A 178 -3.48 0.16 0.61
CA GLU A 178 -4.43 -0.82 1.12
C GLU A 178 -5.76 -0.21 1.60
N VAL A 179 -5.78 1.10 1.95
CA VAL A 179 -6.97 1.73 2.54
C VAL A 179 -7.71 2.58 1.51
N ASP A 180 -8.99 2.30 1.30
CA ASP A 180 -9.89 3.20 0.56
C ASP A 180 -10.31 4.35 1.49
N LEU A 181 -9.55 5.46 1.38
CA LEU A 181 -9.78 6.66 2.20
C LEU A 181 -11.15 7.28 1.96
N ARG A 182 -11.68 7.23 0.74
CA ARG A 182 -13.01 7.78 0.43
C ARG A 182 -14.09 7.00 1.16
N THR A 183 -14.10 5.69 1.00
CA THR A 183 -15.07 4.81 1.69
C THR A 183 -14.94 4.92 3.21
N LEU A 184 -13.72 4.99 3.75
CA LEU A 184 -13.49 5.18 5.19
C LEU A 184 -14.13 6.48 5.68
N MET A 185 -13.87 7.60 5.02
CA MET A 185 -14.40 8.91 5.43
C MET A 185 -15.92 8.99 5.29
N THR A 186 -16.50 8.43 4.24
CA THR A 186 -17.96 8.35 4.06
C THR A 186 -18.61 7.58 5.20
N LYS A 187 -18.13 6.39 5.52
CA LYS A 187 -18.67 5.58 6.62
C LYS A 187 -18.53 6.25 7.98
N LEU A 188 -17.44 6.98 8.22
CA LEU A 188 -17.27 7.73 9.48
C LEU A 188 -18.23 8.93 9.57
N ALA A 189 -18.57 9.57 8.45
CA ALA A 189 -19.55 10.64 8.42
C ALA A 189 -20.99 10.14 8.66
N GLU A 190 -21.34 8.95 8.13
CA GLU A 190 -22.65 8.32 8.33
C GLU A 190 -22.94 7.95 9.79
N VAL A 191 -21.93 7.61 10.58
CA VAL A 191 -22.08 7.25 12.01
C VAL A 191 -22.45 8.45 12.88
N LYS A 192 -22.34 9.69 12.37
CA LYS A 192 -22.69 10.93 13.10
C LYS A 192 -24.15 11.37 12.90
N SER A 193 -24.90 10.71 12.04
CA SER A 193 -26.32 10.98 11.82
C SER A 193 -27.18 9.98 12.58
#